data_4afa203adc4d2543b0289e0f1a476678
#
_entry.id   4afa203adc4d2543b0289e0f1a476678
#
_cell.length_a   1.000
_cell.length_b   1.000
_cell.length_c   1.000
_cell.angle_alpha   90.00
_cell.angle_beta   90.00
_cell.angle_gamma   90.00
#
_symmetry.space_group_name_H-M   'P 1'
#
loop_
_entity.id
_entity.type
_entity.pdbx_description
1 polymer ?
#
loop_
_entity_poly.entity_id
_entity_poly.type
_entity_poly.pdbx_seq_one_letter_code
_entity_poly.pdbx_strand_id
1 'polypeptide(L)'
;MLHLEERDAPPRRHLRSAGLLAAISGALLLAGGCASNAPAPTAQIESAKQAIDEAERAQAAQHAAPELSQARSKLASATTAVQNEEMEQAARLAEEARADAELASARTAAAKAQAANDEIRRANQALIEEMGRSTTGGTQ
;
A
#
# COMPACT_ATOMS: atom_id res chain seq x y z
N MET A 1 -75.97 -43.06 2.56
CA MET A 1 -75.65 -42.55 3.90
C MET A 1 -74.54 -41.56 3.69
N LEU A 2 -74.87 -40.24 3.58
CA LEU A 2 -74.77 -39.26 4.68
C LEU A 2 -73.30 -38.96 5.00
N HIS A 3 -72.76 -37.78 4.94
CA HIS A 3 -73.11 -36.40 5.17
C HIS A 3 -72.03 -35.52 4.44
N LEU A 4 -72.30 -34.56 3.66
CA LEU A 4 -72.42 -33.12 3.82
C LEU A 4 -71.85 -32.55 5.12
N GLU A 5 -70.80 -31.73 4.97
CA GLU A 5 -70.49 -30.52 5.73
C GLU A 5 -69.35 -29.78 5.02
N GLU A 6 -69.47 -28.83 4.25
CA GLU A 6 -69.82 -27.42 4.35
C GLU A 6 -69.30 -26.75 5.63
N ARG A 7 -68.49 -25.71 5.40
CA ARG A 7 -67.96 -24.62 6.24
C ARG A 7 -66.45 -24.66 6.36
N ASP A 8 -65.75 -23.60 6.26
CA ASP A 8 -66.04 -22.19 6.32
C ASP A 8 -64.78 -21.47 5.70
N ALA A 9 -65.00 -20.46 4.91
CA ALA A 9 -63.98 -19.55 4.48
C ALA A 9 -63.65 -18.56 5.62
N PRO A 10 -62.43 -18.42 6.08
CA PRO A 10 -62.04 -17.30 6.94
C PRO A 10 -61.68 -16.04 6.13
N PRO A 11 -61.92 -14.86 6.69
CA PRO A 11 -61.96 -13.60 5.95
C PRO A 11 -60.58 -13.03 5.65
N ARG A 12 -60.53 -12.38 4.52
CA ARG A 12 -59.47 -11.54 4.03
C ARG A 12 -58.86 -10.60 5.10
N ARG A 13 -57.63 -10.85 5.47
CA ARG A 13 -56.80 -9.89 6.22
C ARG A 13 -55.60 -9.46 5.38
N HIS A 14 -55.79 -8.82 4.25
CA HIS A 14 -54.75 -8.29 3.38
C HIS A 14 -54.55 -6.77 3.49
N LEU A 15 -54.89 -6.17 4.65
CA LEU A 15 -54.77 -4.71 4.80
C LEU A 15 -53.75 -4.23 5.84
N ARG A 16 -52.81 -5.08 6.27
CA ARG A 16 -51.79 -4.63 7.25
C ARG A 16 -50.34 -4.71 6.79
N SER A 17 -50.09 -5.23 5.59
CA SER A 17 -48.69 -5.33 5.05
C SER A 17 -48.30 -4.20 4.12
N ALA A 18 -49.21 -3.35 3.68
CA ALA A 18 -48.90 -2.22 2.81
C ALA A 18 -48.25 -1.02 3.54
N GLY A 19 -48.43 -0.93 4.86
CA GLY A 19 -47.88 0.17 5.67
C GLY A 19 -46.42 -0.03 6.12
N LEU A 20 -45.95 -1.29 6.20
CA LEU A 20 -44.59 -1.56 6.68
C LEU A 20 -43.50 -1.39 5.59
N LEU A 21 -43.86 -1.60 4.33
CA LEU A 21 -42.89 -1.43 3.22
C LEU A 21 -42.63 0.05 2.87
N ALA A 22 -43.56 0.95 3.17
CA ALA A 22 -43.37 2.38 2.96
C ALA A 22 -42.44 3.02 4.01
N ALA A 23 -42.38 2.46 5.22
CA ALA A 23 -41.53 2.96 6.30
C ALA A 23 -40.03 2.59 6.10
N ILE A 24 -39.76 1.47 5.43
CA ILE A 24 -38.36 1.02 5.18
C ILE A 24 -37.71 1.80 4.02
N SER A 25 -38.53 2.28 3.05
CA SER A 25 -38.03 3.04 1.90
C SER A 25 -37.59 4.47 2.27
N GLY A 26 -38.11 5.03 3.36
CA GLY A 26 -37.74 6.39 3.83
C GLY A 26 -36.45 6.43 4.67
N ALA A 27 -36.06 5.32 5.29
CA ALA A 27 -34.88 5.26 6.16
C ALA A 27 -33.55 5.11 5.37
N LEU A 28 -33.61 4.69 4.10
CA LEU A 28 -32.41 4.46 3.27
C LEU A 28 -31.84 5.74 2.65
N LEU A 29 -32.58 6.87 2.67
CA LEU A 29 -32.15 8.14 2.06
C LEU A 29 -31.39 9.06 3.01
N LEU A 30 -31.24 8.70 4.29
CA LEU A 30 -30.53 9.50 5.30
C LEU A 30 -29.08 9.04 5.55
N ALA A 31 -28.61 7.98 4.86
CA ALA A 31 -27.25 7.48 5.02
C ALA A 31 -26.24 8.10 4.04
N GLY A 32 -26.63 9.08 3.24
CA GLY A 32 -25.81 9.70 2.22
C GLY A 32 -25.33 11.10 2.57
N GLY A 33 -24.57 11.28 3.66
CA GLY A 33 -24.16 12.64 3.97
C GLY A 33 -23.12 12.81 5.08
N CYS A 34 -22.18 11.88 5.26
CA CYS A 34 -20.93 12.21 5.91
C CYS A 34 -19.93 12.57 4.79
N ALA A 35 -20.02 13.75 4.22
CA ALA A 35 -18.87 14.43 3.70
C ALA A 35 -17.99 14.73 4.93
N SER A 36 -17.17 13.77 5.32
CA SER A 36 -16.15 13.96 6.33
C SER A 36 -15.18 14.96 5.75
N ASN A 37 -15.21 16.18 6.29
CA ASN A 37 -14.22 17.21 6.05
C ASN A 37 -12.93 16.72 6.75
N ALA A 38 -12.32 15.65 6.20
CA ALA A 38 -11.10 15.09 6.75
C ALA A 38 -10.01 16.14 6.68
N PRO A 39 -9.26 16.38 7.75
CA PRO A 39 -8.16 17.34 7.73
C PRO A 39 -7.11 16.90 6.69
N ALA A 40 -6.44 17.87 6.09
CA ALA A 40 -5.38 17.60 5.12
C ALA A 40 -4.31 16.66 5.72
N PRO A 41 -3.85 15.62 4.99
CA PRO A 41 -2.91 14.62 5.48
C PRO A 41 -1.46 15.12 5.47
N THR A 42 -1.22 16.26 6.14
CA THR A 42 0.08 16.94 6.15
C THR A 42 1.20 16.08 6.74
N ALA A 43 0.89 15.32 7.79
CA ALA A 43 1.85 14.44 8.44
C ALA A 43 2.29 13.28 7.52
N GLN A 44 1.36 12.69 6.80
CA GLN A 44 1.64 11.60 5.84
C GLN A 44 2.48 12.12 4.66
N ILE A 45 2.12 13.27 4.12
CA ILE A 45 2.86 13.91 3.02
C ILE A 45 4.28 14.24 3.46
N GLU A 46 4.46 14.80 4.64
CA GLU A 46 5.78 15.14 5.17
C GLU A 46 6.62 13.89 5.43
N SER A 47 6.02 12.85 5.99
CA SER A 47 6.69 11.54 6.17
C SER A 47 7.15 10.93 4.85
N ALA A 48 6.31 11.01 3.80
CA ALA A 48 6.68 10.54 2.47
C ALA A 48 7.84 11.34 1.86
N LYS A 49 7.86 12.66 2.02
CA LYS A 49 8.99 13.49 1.61
C LYS A 49 10.29 13.09 2.30
N GLN A 50 10.24 12.93 3.63
CA GLN A 50 11.41 12.51 4.40
C GLN A 50 11.95 11.17 3.94
N ALA A 51 11.07 10.18 3.69
CA ALA A 51 11.48 8.87 3.20
C ALA A 51 12.11 8.94 1.80
N ILE A 52 11.58 9.77 0.91
CA ILE A 52 12.16 10.00 -0.43
C ILE A 52 13.55 10.66 -0.31
N ASP A 53 13.69 11.67 0.53
CA ASP A 53 14.99 12.34 0.76
C ASP A 53 16.03 11.37 1.36
N GLU A 54 15.59 10.45 2.20
CA GLU A 54 16.44 9.38 2.75
C GLU A 54 16.90 8.41 1.66
N ALA A 55 15.99 7.97 0.79
CA ALA A 55 16.31 7.10 -0.33
C ALA A 55 17.28 7.77 -1.32
N GLU A 56 17.12 9.06 -1.57
CA GLU A 56 18.03 9.83 -2.41
C GLU A 56 19.44 9.93 -1.81
N ARG A 57 19.52 10.24 -0.51
CA ARG A 57 20.81 10.25 0.22
C ARG A 57 21.47 8.88 0.25
N ALA A 58 20.67 7.82 0.31
CA ALA A 58 21.16 6.44 0.20
C ALA A 58 21.67 6.08 -1.22
N GLN A 59 21.49 6.93 -2.22
CA GLN A 59 21.81 6.70 -3.63
C GLN A 59 20.84 5.69 -4.32
N ALA A 60 19.57 5.69 -3.93
CA ALA A 60 18.58 4.82 -4.53
C ALA A 60 18.40 5.05 -6.05
N ALA A 61 18.71 6.24 -6.54
CA ALA A 61 18.71 6.53 -7.99
C ALA A 61 19.64 5.61 -8.80
N GLN A 62 20.69 5.04 -8.18
CA GLN A 62 21.65 4.13 -8.83
C GLN A 62 21.26 2.65 -8.69
N HIS A 63 20.59 2.27 -7.61
CA HIS A 63 20.37 0.88 -7.23
C HIS A 63 18.90 0.46 -7.22
N ALA A 64 17.96 1.42 -7.10
CA ALA A 64 16.53 1.22 -6.97
C ALA A 64 15.75 2.37 -7.65
N ALA A 65 16.16 2.77 -8.84
CA ALA A 65 15.58 3.89 -9.59
C ALA A 65 14.06 3.73 -9.85
N PRO A 66 13.52 2.54 -10.19
CA PRO A 66 12.10 2.37 -10.40
C PRO A 66 11.26 2.67 -9.15
N GLU A 67 11.67 2.18 -7.98
CA GLU A 67 10.97 2.38 -6.71
C GLU A 67 11.01 3.85 -6.30
N LEU A 68 12.16 4.50 -6.40
CA LEU A 68 12.30 5.93 -6.13
C LEU A 68 11.42 6.78 -7.06
N SER A 69 11.33 6.41 -8.33
CA SER A 69 10.48 7.09 -9.31
C SER A 69 8.99 6.92 -8.96
N GLN A 70 8.56 5.73 -8.55
CA GLN A 70 7.20 5.46 -8.09
C GLN A 70 6.86 6.28 -6.85
N ALA A 71 7.75 6.32 -5.86
CA ALA A 71 7.57 7.11 -4.66
C ALA A 71 7.33 8.60 -4.97
N ARG A 72 8.14 9.18 -5.82
CA ARG A 72 8.00 10.59 -6.26
C ARG A 72 6.68 10.82 -7.01
N SER A 73 6.31 9.92 -7.91
CA SER A 73 5.05 10.01 -8.67
C SER A 73 3.83 9.96 -7.76
N LYS A 74 3.81 9.05 -6.78
CA LYS A 74 2.72 8.94 -5.80
C LYS A 74 2.64 10.15 -4.89
N LEU A 75 3.76 10.71 -4.45
CA LEU A 75 3.78 11.93 -3.67
C LEU A 75 3.22 13.12 -4.46
N ALA A 76 3.55 13.24 -5.75
CA ALA A 76 2.97 14.25 -6.61
C ALA A 76 1.44 14.07 -6.76
N SER A 77 0.98 12.82 -6.93
CA SER A 77 -0.44 12.50 -6.98
C SER A 77 -1.15 12.80 -5.64
N ALA A 78 -0.50 12.52 -4.50
CA ALA A 78 -1.03 12.87 -3.19
C ALA A 78 -1.23 14.40 -3.05
N THR A 79 -0.26 15.18 -3.51
CA THR A 79 -0.35 16.65 -3.50
C THR A 79 -1.49 17.17 -4.38
N THR A 80 -1.69 16.55 -5.55
CA THR A 80 -2.82 16.88 -6.45
C THR A 80 -4.17 16.52 -5.80
N ALA A 81 -4.26 15.36 -5.13
CA ALA A 81 -5.46 14.95 -4.42
C ALA A 81 -5.83 15.93 -3.28
N VAL A 82 -4.84 16.51 -2.58
CA VAL A 82 -5.09 17.60 -1.61
C VAL A 82 -5.70 18.83 -2.28
N GLN A 83 -5.21 19.21 -3.45
CA GLN A 83 -5.75 20.37 -4.19
C GLN A 83 -7.19 20.13 -4.66
N ASN A 84 -7.55 18.87 -4.90
CA ASN A 84 -8.90 18.46 -5.27
C ASN A 84 -9.82 18.19 -4.06
N GLU A 85 -9.34 18.45 -2.84
CA GLU A 85 -10.06 18.16 -1.58
C GLU A 85 -10.35 16.66 -1.35
N GLU A 86 -9.61 15.76 -2.04
CA GLU A 86 -9.69 14.30 -1.92
C GLU A 86 -8.79 13.79 -0.78
N MET A 87 -9.06 14.21 0.46
CA MET A 87 -8.14 14.06 1.60
C MET A 87 -7.80 12.60 1.94
N GLU A 88 -8.77 11.68 1.87
CA GLU A 88 -8.54 10.25 2.09
C GLU A 88 -7.64 9.64 1.01
N GLN A 89 -7.84 10.02 -0.24
CA GLN A 89 -7.01 9.58 -1.35
C GLN A 89 -5.59 10.12 -1.21
N ALA A 90 -5.45 11.39 -0.85
CA ALA A 90 -4.17 12.02 -0.58
C ALA A 90 -3.39 11.30 0.52
N ALA A 91 -4.06 10.94 1.63
CA ALA A 91 -3.45 10.17 2.71
C ALA A 91 -2.93 8.81 2.23
N ARG A 92 -3.75 8.05 1.50
CA ARG A 92 -3.34 6.73 0.97
C ARG A 92 -2.15 6.85 0.02
N LEU A 93 -2.19 7.80 -0.92
CA LEU A 93 -1.10 8.01 -1.87
C LEU A 93 0.20 8.43 -1.18
N ALA A 94 0.13 9.24 -0.13
CA ALA A 94 1.30 9.62 0.66
C ALA A 94 1.90 8.41 1.41
N GLU A 95 1.07 7.56 2.03
CA GLU A 95 1.54 6.33 2.68
C GLU A 95 2.17 5.35 1.68
N GLU A 96 1.59 5.20 0.49
CA GLU A 96 2.17 4.39 -0.57
C GLU A 96 3.50 4.97 -1.07
N ALA A 97 3.61 6.29 -1.22
CA ALA A 97 4.85 6.95 -1.60
C ALA A 97 5.95 6.72 -0.57
N ARG A 98 5.62 6.79 0.72
CA ARG A 98 6.54 6.47 1.81
C ARG A 98 7.02 5.03 1.73
N ALA A 99 6.12 4.07 1.56
CA ALA A 99 6.46 2.65 1.47
C ALA A 99 7.38 2.35 0.25
N ASP A 100 7.12 2.96 -0.90
CA ASP A 100 7.99 2.80 -2.09
C ASP A 100 9.38 3.40 -1.86
N ALA A 101 9.49 4.53 -1.16
CA ALA A 101 10.77 5.14 -0.81
C ALA A 101 11.56 4.29 0.20
N GLU A 102 10.91 3.74 1.21
CA GLU A 102 11.51 2.79 2.16
C GLU A 102 12.00 1.52 1.44
N LEU A 103 11.22 1.01 0.48
CA LEU A 103 11.63 -0.12 -0.35
C LEU A 103 12.85 0.23 -1.21
N ALA A 104 12.90 1.44 -1.79
CA ALA A 104 14.06 1.91 -2.54
C ALA A 104 15.32 1.97 -1.68
N SER A 105 15.21 2.45 -0.45
CA SER A 105 16.30 2.47 0.54
C SER A 105 16.79 1.07 0.89
N ALA A 106 15.86 0.14 1.17
CA ALA A 106 16.19 -1.24 1.52
C ALA A 106 16.88 -1.98 0.36
N ARG A 107 16.38 -1.84 -0.88
CA ARG A 107 17.00 -2.43 -2.07
C ARG A 107 18.39 -1.87 -2.32
N THR A 108 18.57 -0.58 -2.12
CA THR A 108 19.88 0.07 -2.24
C THR A 108 20.87 -0.48 -1.21
N ALA A 109 20.47 -0.62 0.05
CA ALA A 109 21.30 -1.21 1.08
C ALA A 109 21.67 -2.66 0.75
N ALA A 110 20.72 -3.47 0.27
CA ALA A 110 20.97 -4.85 -0.15
C ALA A 110 21.97 -4.91 -1.32
N ALA A 111 21.82 -4.07 -2.35
CA ALA A 111 22.72 -4.03 -3.49
C ALA A 111 24.15 -3.64 -3.09
N LYS A 112 24.30 -2.65 -2.21
CA LYS A 112 25.61 -2.26 -1.66
C LYS A 112 26.25 -3.37 -0.83
N ALA A 113 25.49 -4.05 0.02
CA ALA A 113 25.99 -5.17 0.80
C ALA A 113 26.43 -6.33 -0.10
N GLN A 114 25.69 -6.61 -1.16
CA GLN A 114 26.08 -7.65 -2.13
C GLN A 114 27.38 -7.27 -2.87
N ALA A 115 27.51 -6.04 -3.34
CA ALA A 115 28.73 -5.57 -3.97
C ALA A 115 29.96 -5.68 -3.04
N ALA A 116 29.82 -5.30 -1.77
CA ALA A 116 30.87 -5.45 -0.76
C ALA A 116 31.25 -6.92 -0.52
N ASN A 117 30.28 -7.82 -0.43
CA ASN A 117 30.53 -9.27 -0.28
C ASN A 117 31.26 -9.84 -1.50
N ASP A 118 30.91 -9.39 -2.71
CA ASP A 118 31.59 -9.85 -3.93
C ASP A 118 33.02 -9.32 -4.02
N GLU A 119 33.28 -8.13 -3.52
CA GLU A 119 34.63 -7.58 -3.41
C GLU A 119 35.48 -8.40 -2.40
N ILE A 120 34.95 -8.69 -1.23
CA ILE A 120 35.63 -9.53 -0.22
C ILE A 120 35.93 -10.92 -0.79
N ARG A 121 35.00 -11.54 -1.51
CA ARG A 121 35.23 -12.84 -2.15
C ARG A 121 36.36 -12.78 -3.16
N ARG A 122 36.38 -11.77 -4.01
CA ARG A 122 37.47 -11.58 -4.99
C ARG A 122 38.82 -11.37 -4.31
N ALA A 123 38.87 -10.55 -3.27
CA ALA A 123 40.08 -10.32 -2.50
C ALA A 123 40.58 -11.62 -1.83
N ASN A 124 39.70 -12.42 -1.23
CA ASN A 124 40.06 -13.70 -0.65
C ASN A 124 40.59 -14.70 -1.69
N GLN A 125 39.97 -14.77 -2.87
CA GLN A 125 40.47 -15.62 -3.97
C GLN A 125 41.87 -15.20 -4.42
N ALA A 126 42.12 -13.90 -4.63
CA ALA A 126 43.42 -13.39 -5.00
C ALA A 126 44.49 -13.71 -3.95
N LEU A 127 44.12 -13.63 -2.66
CA LEU A 127 45.02 -13.98 -1.57
C LEU A 127 45.38 -15.49 -1.55
N ILE A 128 44.41 -16.35 -1.79
CA ILE A 128 44.61 -17.82 -1.87
C ILE A 128 45.54 -18.16 -3.04
N GLU A 129 45.34 -17.52 -4.21
CA GLU A 129 46.19 -17.72 -5.39
C GLU A 129 47.63 -17.24 -5.14
N GLU A 130 47.82 -16.11 -4.45
CA GLU A 130 49.16 -15.62 -4.10
C GLU A 130 49.87 -16.54 -3.10
N MET A 131 49.14 -17.00 -2.09
CA MET A 131 49.69 -17.99 -1.13
C MET A 131 50.09 -19.28 -1.82
N GLY A 132 49.29 -19.78 -2.78
CA GLY A 132 49.62 -20.97 -3.57
C GLY A 132 50.87 -20.79 -4.44
N ARG A 133 51.04 -19.60 -5.01
CA ARG A 133 52.22 -19.26 -5.81
C ARG A 133 53.49 -19.17 -4.96
N SER A 134 53.38 -18.57 -3.77
CA SER A 134 54.49 -18.43 -2.84
C SER A 134 55.00 -19.76 -2.31
N THR A 135 54.07 -20.71 -2.04
CA THR A 135 54.47 -22.08 -1.58
C THR A 135 55.13 -22.89 -2.68
N THR A 136 54.77 -22.71 -3.94
CA THR A 136 55.39 -23.45 -5.08
C THR A 136 56.75 -22.85 -5.50
N GLY A 137 56.98 -21.55 -5.31
CA GLY A 137 58.24 -20.87 -5.65
C GLY A 137 59.36 -21.03 -4.61
N GLY A 138 59.09 -21.50 -3.42
CA GLY A 138 60.05 -21.67 -2.31
C GLY A 138 60.80 -23.00 -2.27
N THR A 139 60.63 -23.88 -3.27
CA THR A 139 61.26 -25.23 -3.34
C THR A 139 62.30 -25.36 -4.45
N GLN A 140 63.14 -24.30 -4.67
CA GLN A 140 64.36 -24.44 -5.48
C GLN A 140 65.63 -24.18 -4.66
#